data_7cd82f20ef8045b793cc004fef486524
#
_entry.id   7cd82f20ef8045b793cc004fef486524
#
_cell.length_a   1.000
_cell.length_b   1.000
_cell.length_c   1.000
_cell.angle_alpha   90.00
_cell.angle_beta   90.00
_cell.angle_gamma   90.00
#
_symmetry.space_group_name_H-M   'P 1'
#
loop_
_entity.id
_entity.type
_entity.pdbx_description
1 polymer ?
#
loop_
_entity_poly.entity_id
_entity_poly.type
_entity_poly.pdbx_seq_one_letter_code
_entity_poly.pdbx_strand_id
1 'polypeptide(L)'
;DPDGAQSLYKLVYDIHKRYGTTIVAVEHRMDYLLPYVTDMIVLKEGEVAAADAFEAAAPKMYEDKALRPLLPALWQIKLGLEEKLSLDLGDWRSEQDALADFKTYGIVAKEGRAD
;
A
#
# COMPACT_ATOMS: atom_id res chain seq x y z
N ASP A 1 16.46 4.58 -9.36
CA ASP A 1 15.94 3.93 -10.56
C ASP A 1 14.80 2.99 -10.17
N PRO A 2 13.59 3.28 -10.63
CA PRO A 2 12.43 2.46 -10.24
C PRO A 2 12.57 0.98 -10.57
N ASP A 3 13.14 0.65 -11.73
CA ASP A 3 13.31 -0.74 -12.12
C ASP A 3 14.32 -1.45 -11.21
N GLY A 4 15.37 -0.73 -10.83
CA GLY A 4 16.37 -1.27 -9.91
C GLY A 4 15.79 -1.54 -8.54
N ALA A 5 14.98 -0.61 -8.02
CA ALA A 5 14.36 -0.77 -6.73
C ALA A 5 13.39 -1.94 -6.73
N GLN A 6 12.56 -2.06 -7.77
CA GLN A 6 11.62 -3.17 -7.87
C GLN A 6 12.34 -4.52 -7.93
N SER A 7 13.43 -4.58 -8.71
CA SER A 7 14.18 -5.82 -8.82
C SER A 7 14.83 -6.21 -7.51
N LEU A 8 15.35 -5.23 -6.77
CA LEU A 8 15.96 -5.46 -5.48
C LEU A 8 14.96 -6.04 -4.49
N TYR A 9 13.78 -5.42 -4.39
CA TYR A 9 12.78 -5.87 -3.43
C TYR A 9 12.25 -7.26 -3.78
N LYS A 10 12.12 -7.56 -5.07
CA LYS A 10 11.72 -8.89 -5.48
C LYS A 10 12.76 -9.93 -5.07
N LEU A 11 14.04 -9.61 -5.27
CA LEU A 11 15.12 -10.52 -4.87
C LEU A 11 15.12 -10.75 -3.36
N VAL A 12 14.98 -9.67 -2.59
CA VAL A 12 14.96 -9.77 -1.13
C VAL A 12 13.77 -10.60 -0.67
N TYR A 13 12.61 -10.42 -1.30
CA TYR A 13 11.44 -11.21 -0.98
C TYR A 13 11.64 -12.69 -1.30
N ASP A 14 12.30 -13.00 -2.42
CA ASP A 14 12.60 -14.39 -2.80
C ASP A 14 13.52 -15.04 -1.76
N ILE A 15 14.48 -14.28 -1.22
CA ILE A 15 15.35 -14.75 -0.15
C ILE A 15 14.54 -15.07 1.10
N HIS A 16 13.62 -14.17 1.45
CA HIS A 16 12.74 -14.40 2.59
C HIS A 16 11.91 -15.66 2.41
N LYS A 17 11.34 -15.85 1.23
CA LYS A 17 10.50 -17.02 0.98
C LYS A 17 11.30 -18.32 1.00
N ARG A 18 12.53 -18.28 0.47
CA ARG A 18 13.34 -19.50 0.38
C ARG A 18 13.99 -19.89 1.69
N TYR A 19 14.45 -18.92 2.46
CA TYR A 19 15.26 -19.21 3.65
C TYR A 19 14.59 -18.82 4.96
N GLY A 20 13.40 -18.23 4.92
CA GLY A 20 12.73 -17.78 6.13
C GLY A 20 13.38 -16.58 6.81
N THR A 21 14.26 -15.86 6.08
CA THR A 21 14.96 -14.72 6.63
C THR A 21 14.01 -13.57 6.87
N THR A 22 14.04 -12.98 8.05
CA THR A 22 13.26 -11.79 8.34
C THR A 22 13.93 -10.59 7.68
N ILE A 23 13.15 -9.79 6.97
CA ILE A 23 13.65 -8.62 6.25
C ILE A 23 13.05 -7.37 6.90
N VAL A 24 13.91 -6.42 7.22
CA VAL A 24 13.48 -5.11 7.71
C VAL A 24 13.97 -4.07 6.69
N ALA A 25 13.03 -3.30 6.15
CA ALA A 25 13.37 -2.26 5.18
C ALA A 25 12.92 -0.91 5.71
N VAL A 26 13.77 0.10 5.54
CA VAL A 26 13.43 1.48 5.87
C VAL A 26 13.30 2.21 4.55
N GLU A 27 12.13 2.75 4.28
CA GLU A 27 11.86 3.28 2.96
C GLU A 27 10.88 4.46 3.04
N HIS A 28 11.06 5.43 2.17
CA HIS A 28 10.12 6.55 2.04
C HIS A 28 9.10 6.29 0.93
N ARG A 29 9.44 5.44 -0.03
CA ARG A 29 8.57 5.15 -1.18
C ARG A 29 7.93 3.80 -0.98
N MET A 30 6.78 3.78 -0.36
CA MET A 30 6.12 2.52 -0.02
C MET A 30 5.55 1.79 -1.24
N ASP A 31 5.42 2.47 -2.37
CA ASP A 31 4.90 1.82 -3.58
C ASP A 31 5.70 0.58 -3.95
N TYR A 32 7.01 0.62 -3.78
CA TYR A 32 7.87 -0.51 -4.13
C TYR A 32 7.73 -1.68 -3.16
N LEU A 33 7.31 -1.41 -1.93
CA LEU A 33 7.17 -2.43 -0.91
C LEU A 33 5.79 -3.08 -0.90
N LEU A 34 4.81 -2.43 -1.51
CA LEU A 34 3.42 -2.85 -1.39
C LEU A 34 3.18 -4.34 -1.70
N PRO A 35 3.78 -4.91 -2.75
CA PRO A 35 3.52 -6.33 -3.03
C PRO A 35 4.04 -7.28 -1.95
N TYR A 36 4.97 -6.82 -1.10
CA TYR A 36 5.70 -7.71 -0.21
C TYR A 36 5.52 -7.43 1.27
N VAL A 37 5.09 -6.23 1.63
CA VAL A 37 5.07 -5.81 3.03
C VAL A 37 4.02 -6.61 3.81
N THR A 38 4.40 -7.06 5.01
CA THR A 38 3.46 -7.72 5.90
C THR A 38 3.13 -6.83 7.08
N ASP A 39 4.14 -6.28 7.74
CA ASP A 39 3.98 -5.48 8.94
C ASP A 39 4.68 -4.16 8.78
N MET A 40 4.23 -3.17 9.51
CA MET A 40 4.72 -1.83 9.35
C MET A 40 4.87 -1.13 10.70
N ILE A 41 5.97 -0.41 10.85
CA ILE A 41 6.16 0.49 11.99
C ILE A 41 6.30 1.88 11.40
N VAL A 42 5.42 2.78 11.82
CA VAL A 42 5.40 4.15 11.31
C VAL A 42 5.94 5.07 12.39
N LEU A 43 6.95 5.84 12.03
CA LEU A 43 7.55 6.80 12.96
C LEU A 43 7.15 8.21 12.58
N LYS A 44 6.80 9.00 13.57
CA LYS A 44 6.45 10.40 13.39
C LYS A 44 7.01 11.17 14.56
N GLU A 45 7.81 12.19 14.26
CA GLU A 45 8.41 13.03 15.29
C GLU A 45 9.11 12.23 16.38
N GLY A 46 9.83 11.19 15.95
CA GLY A 46 10.62 10.38 16.89
C GLY A 46 9.84 9.36 17.69
N GLU A 47 8.55 9.25 17.43
CA GLU A 47 7.70 8.29 18.17
C GLU A 47 7.00 7.33 17.22
N VAL A 48 6.58 6.20 17.76
CA VAL A 48 5.85 5.21 16.98
C VAL A 48 4.40 5.68 16.85
N ALA A 49 4.00 6.04 15.64
CA ALA A 49 2.63 6.45 15.37
C ALA A 49 1.72 5.26 15.12
N ALA A 50 2.27 4.17 14.58
CA ALA A 50 1.52 2.93 14.34
C ALA A 50 2.49 1.79 14.24
N ALA A 51 2.08 0.61 14.70
CA ALA A 51 2.87 -0.61 14.58
C ALA A 51 1.88 -1.75 14.47
N ASP A 52 1.72 -2.31 13.27
CA ASP A 52 0.69 -3.33 13.03
C ASP A 52 0.91 -3.94 11.66
N ALA A 53 0.09 -4.93 11.32
CA ALA A 53 0.02 -5.42 9.96
C ALA A 53 -0.28 -4.25 9.04
N PHE A 54 0.20 -4.31 7.81
CA PHE A 54 0.07 -3.19 6.88
C PHE A 54 -1.40 -2.76 6.71
N GLU A 55 -2.30 -3.73 6.51
CA GLU A 55 -3.71 -3.44 6.26
C GLU A 55 -4.41 -2.82 7.46
N ALA A 56 -3.86 -2.98 8.65
CA ALA A 56 -4.40 -2.35 9.85
C ALA A 56 -3.76 -0.98 10.12
N ALA A 57 -2.49 -0.83 9.77
CA ALA A 57 -1.77 0.43 9.99
C ALA A 57 -2.13 1.48 8.93
N ALA A 58 -2.39 1.05 7.70
CA ALA A 58 -2.63 1.97 6.59
C ALA A 58 -3.82 2.90 6.82
N PRO A 59 -4.97 2.43 7.32
CA PRO A 59 -6.08 3.35 7.61
C PRO A 59 -5.73 4.41 8.64
N LYS A 60 -4.89 4.07 9.61
CA LYS A 60 -4.46 5.04 10.61
C LYS A 60 -3.60 6.12 9.98
N MET A 61 -2.72 5.74 9.05
CA MET A 61 -1.92 6.70 8.30
C MET A 61 -2.80 7.58 7.44
N TYR A 62 -3.85 7.01 6.86
CA TYR A 62 -4.73 7.78 5.97
C TYR A 62 -5.43 8.91 6.71
N GLU A 63 -5.75 8.70 7.98
CA GLU A 63 -6.43 9.71 8.77
C GLU A 63 -5.51 10.85 9.22
N ASP A 64 -4.20 10.63 9.17
CA ASP A 64 -3.23 11.65 9.55
C ASP A 64 -2.74 12.35 8.30
N LYS A 65 -3.00 13.65 8.19
CA LYS A 65 -2.66 14.40 6.98
C LYS A 65 -1.18 14.38 6.65
N ALA A 66 -0.32 14.30 7.66
CA ALA A 66 1.12 14.25 7.44
C ALA A 66 1.57 12.87 6.95
N LEU A 67 0.88 11.82 7.35
CA LEU A 67 1.27 10.45 7.00
C LEU A 67 0.58 9.93 5.75
N ARG A 68 -0.61 10.45 5.43
CA ARG A 68 -1.36 9.98 4.25
C ARG A 68 -0.56 10.00 2.96
N PRO A 69 0.21 11.06 2.65
CA PRO A 69 0.96 11.08 1.40
C PRO A 69 2.07 10.03 1.32
N LEU A 70 2.45 9.43 2.45
CA LEU A 70 3.48 8.40 2.47
C LEU A 70 2.95 7.03 2.09
N LEU A 71 1.63 6.84 2.11
CA LEU A 71 1.03 5.58 1.71
C LEU A 71 1.23 5.33 0.22
N PRO A 72 1.28 4.07 -0.21
CA PRO A 72 1.26 3.78 -1.65
C PRO A 72 0.06 4.43 -2.31
N ALA A 73 0.25 4.93 -3.52
CA ALA A 73 -0.81 5.62 -4.25
C ALA A 73 -2.07 4.76 -4.35
N LEU A 74 -1.89 3.48 -4.59
CA LEU A 74 -3.01 2.55 -4.72
C LEU A 74 -3.86 2.51 -3.46
N TRP A 75 -3.22 2.57 -2.29
CA TRP A 75 -3.95 2.54 -1.02
C TRP A 75 -4.58 3.88 -0.67
N GLN A 76 -4.00 4.99 -1.12
CA GLN A 76 -4.67 6.28 -0.97
C GLN A 76 -5.99 6.28 -1.76
N ILE A 77 -5.97 5.70 -2.96
CA ILE A 77 -7.17 5.56 -3.77
C ILE A 77 -8.17 4.63 -3.09
N LYS A 78 -7.69 3.46 -2.64
CA LYS A 78 -8.55 2.47 -1.99
C LYS A 78 -9.29 3.06 -0.79
N LEU A 79 -8.54 3.69 0.10
CA LEU A 79 -9.13 4.21 1.34
C LEU A 79 -10.07 5.39 1.05
N GLY A 80 -9.73 6.20 0.04
CA GLY A 80 -10.63 7.27 -0.39
C GLY A 80 -11.93 6.75 -0.97
N LEU A 81 -11.87 5.68 -1.76
CA LEU A 81 -13.07 5.07 -2.33
C LEU A 81 -13.92 4.41 -1.25
N GLU A 82 -13.28 3.75 -0.29
CA GLU A 82 -14.03 3.14 0.81
C GLU A 82 -14.82 4.18 1.58
N GLU A 83 -14.19 5.34 1.82
CA GLU A 83 -14.84 6.41 2.54
C GLU A 83 -15.99 7.01 1.75
N LYS A 84 -15.77 7.29 0.46
CA LYS A 84 -16.79 7.93 -0.35
C LYS A 84 -17.94 7.03 -0.73
N LEU A 85 -17.68 5.76 -0.97
CA LEU A 85 -18.68 4.83 -1.46
C LEU A 85 -19.20 3.88 -0.40
N SER A 86 -18.68 3.97 0.81
CA SER A 86 -19.05 3.09 1.93
C SER A 86 -18.87 1.62 1.54
N LEU A 87 -17.74 1.32 0.91
CA LEU A 87 -17.40 -0.04 0.51
C LEU A 87 -16.30 -0.60 1.38
N ASP A 88 -16.19 -1.91 1.41
CA ASP A 88 -15.10 -2.61 2.08
C ASP A 88 -14.35 -3.35 0.99
N LEU A 89 -13.30 -2.70 0.50
CA LEU A 89 -12.50 -3.25 -0.58
C LEU A 89 -11.43 -4.20 -0.04
N GLY A 90 -10.84 -5.00 -0.92
CA GLY A 90 -9.89 -6.02 -0.53
C GLY A 90 -8.52 -5.48 -0.16
N ASP A 91 -7.59 -6.40 0.08
CA ASP A 91 -6.21 -6.07 0.42
C ASP A 91 -5.45 -5.89 -0.88
N TRP A 92 -5.45 -4.68 -1.40
CA TRP A 92 -4.84 -4.41 -2.69
C TRP A 92 -3.32 -4.41 -2.59
N ARG A 93 -2.68 -5.33 -3.27
CA ARG A 93 -1.22 -5.38 -3.36
C ARG A 93 -0.74 -5.08 -4.77
N SER A 94 -1.65 -5.05 -5.73
CA SER A 94 -1.33 -4.79 -7.13
C SER A 94 -2.52 -4.13 -7.80
N GLU A 95 -2.30 -3.60 -9.00
CA GLU A 95 -3.38 -3.02 -9.78
C GLU A 95 -4.42 -4.06 -10.16
N GLN A 96 -4.01 -5.32 -10.35
CA GLN A 96 -4.95 -6.39 -10.64
C GLN A 96 -5.94 -6.59 -9.50
N ASP A 97 -5.48 -6.45 -8.26
CA ASP A 97 -6.38 -6.57 -7.11
C ASP A 97 -7.44 -5.47 -7.14
N ALA A 98 -7.05 -4.25 -7.49
CA ALA A 98 -7.97 -3.14 -7.61
C ALA A 98 -8.98 -3.37 -8.73
N LEU A 99 -8.50 -3.84 -9.88
CA LEU A 99 -9.37 -4.09 -11.02
C LEU A 99 -10.39 -5.19 -10.73
N ALA A 100 -9.98 -6.21 -9.98
CA ALA A 100 -10.90 -7.28 -9.58
C ALA A 100 -12.04 -6.73 -8.72
N ASP A 101 -11.72 -5.85 -7.77
CA ASP A 101 -12.74 -5.22 -6.94
C ASP A 101 -13.62 -4.28 -7.74
N PHE A 102 -13.05 -3.54 -8.68
CA PHE A 102 -13.84 -2.66 -9.55
C PHE A 102 -14.87 -3.47 -10.32
N LYS A 103 -14.50 -4.65 -10.81
CA LYS A 103 -15.45 -5.51 -11.50
C LYS A 103 -16.52 -6.00 -10.55
N THR A 104 -16.13 -6.43 -9.37
CA THR A 104 -17.08 -6.97 -8.38
C THR A 104 -18.13 -5.95 -7.99
N TYR A 105 -17.72 -4.69 -7.77
CA TYR A 105 -18.64 -3.65 -7.32
C TYR A 105 -19.19 -2.79 -8.44
N GLY A 106 -18.83 -3.07 -9.69
CA GLY A 106 -19.32 -2.28 -10.80
C GLY A 106 -18.77 -0.86 -10.85
N ILE A 107 -17.56 -0.66 -10.34
CA ILE A 107 -16.94 0.66 -10.37
C ILE A 107 -16.31 0.85 -11.74
N VAL A 108 -16.67 1.93 -12.41
CA VAL A 108 -16.16 2.21 -13.75
C VAL A 108 -15.52 3.57 -13.77
N ALA A 109 -14.30 3.63 -14.30
CA ALA A 109 -13.64 4.91 -14.42
C ALA A 109 -14.26 5.69 -15.57
N LYS A 110 -14.53 6.96 -15.33
CA LYS A 110 -15.01 7.77 -16.41
C LYS A 110 -13.87 8.10 -17.29
N GLU A 111 -14.11 8.11 -18.60
CA GLU A 111 -13.16 8.48 -19.49
C GLU A 111 -12.86 9.85 -19.24
N GLY A 112 -11.74 10.04 -19.20
CA GLY A 112 -11.35 11.15 -18.78
C GLY A 112 -11.39 12.32 -19.43
N ARG A 113 -11.70 13.16 -19.16
CA ARG A 113 -11.74 14.14 -19.53
C ARG A 113 -11.32 15.02 -18.74
N ALA A 114 -10.52 15.49 -18.91
CA ALA A 114 -9.95 16.38 -18.18
C ALA A 114 -10.73 17.54 -18.24
N ASP A 115 -11.58 17.68 -18.02
CA ASP A 115 -12.20 18.86 -18.09
C ASP A 115 -12.49 19.39 -16.88
#